data_1b8c20193bc17e8cb28ee36feed33d92
#
_entry.id   1b8c20193bc17e8cb28ee36feed33d92
#
_cell.length_a   1.000
_cell.length_b   1.000
_cell.length_c   1.000
_cell.angle_alpha   90.00
_cell.angle_beta   90.00
_cell.angle_gamma   90.00
#
_symmetry.space_group_name_H-M   'P 1'
#
loop_
_entity.id
_entity.type
_entity.pdbx_description
1 polymer ?
#
loop_
_entity_poly.entity_id
_entity_poly.type
_entity_poly.pdbx_seq_one_letter_code
_entity_poly.pdbx_strand_id
1 'polypeptide(L)'
;MITAIIVLILIYFLVIRPEKEFKKTTYYKVTHNTLSKIRSDVGCLGEYMCYKYLADYENTGARFLFNVYIPRNDTTTEIDVLMIHHTGLYVLESKNYDGWIFGTDTNTNWTQSLPQGHTSIKKKFYNPIMQNNTHIKYLKKQVGESVPCHNIVVFSERCTLKSITIKPDAECKVIQRNNLRQTVDEMAARPPVLSPEQIEAIFNQLYPYTQVTEEVKQAHIQQINQRYNSQPNMAAVPVQPVVSSAKTAPSVNAAVENKPLAFVEEATDFFCPDCGAAVVLRSYQSGQNAGKQLYCCINNPNCGYIKEKE
;
A
#
# COMPACT_ATOMS: atom_id res chain seq x y z
N MET A 1 -0.16 -3.49 -43.37
CA MET A 1 0.47 -2.22 -42.93
C MET A 1 -0.37 -1.47 -41.89
N ILE A 2 -1.63 -1.14 -42.14
CA ILE A 2 -2.50 -0.37 -41.20
C ILE A 2 -2.65 -1.06 -39.85
N THR A 3 -2.87 -2.38 -39.82
CA THR A 3 -2.99 -3.15 -38.57
C THR A 3 -1.72 -3.09 -37.71
N ALA A 4 -0.53 -3.18 -38.32
CA ALA A 4 0.73 -3.07 -37.60
C ALA A 4 0.93 -1.66 -36.98
N ILE A 5 0.52 -0.62 -37.70
CA ILE A 5 0.58 0.75 -37.19
C ILE A 5 -0.37 0.93 -36.01
N ILE A 6 -1.59 0.40 -36.07
CA ILE A 6 -2.56 0.44 -34.97
C ILE A 6 -2.00 -0.27 -33.74
N VAL A 7 -1.39 -1.47 -33.91
CA VAL A 7 -0.78 -2.21 -32.79
C VAL A 7 0.36 -1.41 -32.17
N LEU A 8 1.23 -0.78 -32.96
CA LEU A 8 2.32 0.06 -32.43
C LEU A 8 1.79 1.27 -31.67
N ILE A 9 0.74 1.91 -32.15
CA ILE A 9 0.07 3.01 -31.47
C ILE A 9 -0.51 2.53 -30.12
N LEU A 10 -1.18 1.40 -30.10
CA LEU A 10 -1.72 0.81 -28.87
C LEU A 10 -0.60 0.49 -27.87
N ILE A 11 0.49 -0.14 -28.31
CA ILE A 11 1.66 -0.43 -27.47
C ILE A 11 2.22 0.88 -26.90
N TYR A 12 2.35 1.92 -27.72
CA TYR A 12 2.84 3.21 -27.25
C TYR A 12 1.94 3.79 -26.14
N PHE A 13 0.63 3.84 -26.33
CA PHE A 13 -0.30 4.44 -25.36
C PHE A 13 -0.53 3.58 -24.13
N LEU A 14 -0.55 2.24 -24.26
CA LEU A 14 -0.86 1.35 -23.15
C LEU A 14 0.38 0.94 -22.32
N VAL A 15 1.56 0.93 -22.93
CA VAL A 15 2.78 0.44 -22.27
C VAL A 15 3.83 1.54 -22.13
N ILE A 16 4.24 2.15 -23.24
CA ILE A 16 5.41 3.05 -23.26
C ILE A 16 5.11 4.37 -22.56
N ARG A 17 3.97 4.98 -22.85
CA ARG A 17 3.59 6.27 -22.27
C ARG A 17 3.38 6.21 -20.75
N PRO A 18 2.62 5.26 -20.21
CA PRO A 18 2.47 5.11 -18.74
C PRO A 18 3.81 4.90 -18.03
N GLU A 19 4.69 4.07 -18.58
CA GLU A 19 6.02 3.85 -18.02
C GLU A 19 6.87 5.13 -18.00
N LYS A 20 6.84 5.91 -19.11
CA LYS A 20 7.54 7.20 -19.19
C LYS A 20 7.02 8.22 -18.18
N GLU A 21 5.70 8.35 -18.05
CA GLU A 21 5.10 9.28 -17.09
C GLU A 21 5.39 8.84 -15.64
N PHE A 22 5.31 7.55 -15.37
CA PHE A 22 5.66 7.00 -14.05
C PHE A 22 7.12 7.31 -13.67
N LYS A 23 8.07 7.18 -14.60
CA LYS A 23 9.50 7.48 -14.37
C LYS A 23 9.79 8.94 -14.02
N LYS A 24 8.87 9.86 -14.31
CA LYS A 24 8.98 11.28 -13.92
C LYS A 24 8.58 11.52 -12.46
N THR A 25 7.79 10.62 -11.86
CA THR A 25 7.29 10.78 -10.51
C THR A 25 8.39 10.75 -9.46
N THR A 26 8.22 11.48 -8.37
CA THR A 26 9.13 11.44 -7.22
C THR A 26 9.16 10.05 -6.59
N TYR A 27 8.04 9.32 -6.61
CA TYR A 27 8.00 7.94 -6.13
C TYR A 27 9.04 7.06 -6.86
N TYR A 28 9.07 7.11 -8.19
CA TYR A 28 10.08 6.36 -8.95
C TYR A 28 11.51 6.84 -8.68
N LYS A 29 11.72 8.16 -8.63
CA LYS A 29 13.05 8.76 -8.42
C LYS A 29 13.67 8.39 -7.08
N VAL A 30 12.84 8.22 -6.03
CA VAL A 30 13.28 7.87 -4.68
C VAL A 30 13.39 6.36 -4.49
N THR A 31 12.39 5.59 -4.94
CA THR A 31 12.31 4.14 -4.64
C THR A 31 12.98 3.27 -5.70
N HIS A 32 13.11 3.76 -6.93
CA HIS A 32 13.50 3.00 -8.12
C HIS A 32 12.61 1.76 -8.39
N ASN A 33 11.43 1.69 -7.75
CA ASN A 33 10.46 0.62 -7.99
C ASN A 33 9.87 0.75 -9.40
N THR A 34 9.83 -0.35 -10.14
CA THR A 34 9.19 -0.40 -11.47
C THR A 34 7.66 -0.47 -11.35
N LEU A 35 6.94 -0.12 -12.41
CA LEU A 35 5.49 -0.32 -12.47
C LEU A 35 5.11 -1.80 -12.26
N SER A 36 5.93 -2.72 -12.77
CA SER A 36 5.74 -4.15 -12.56
C SER A 36 5.80 -4.52 -11.07
N LYS A 37 6.80 -3.99 -10.33
CA LYS A 37 6.90 -4.23 -8.88
C LYS A 37 5.69 -3.66 -8.14
N ILE A 38 5.27 -2.43 -8.45
CA ILE A 38 4.08 -1.83 -7.81
C ILE A 38 2.84 -2.69 -8.04
N ARG A 39 2.69 -3.25 -9.24
CA ARG A 39 1.54 -4.11 -9.58
C ARG A 39 1.55 -5.45 -8.84
N SER A 40 2.72 -6.02 -8.60
CA SER A 40 2.87 -7.33 -7.96
C SER A 40 2.99 -7.27 -6.43
N ASP A 41 3.32 -6.10 -5.87
CA ASP A 41 3.53 -5.92 -4.44
C ASP A 41 2.43 -5.03 -3.84
N VAL A 42 1.62 -5.64 -2.99
CA VAL A 42 0.44 -4.99 -2.37
C VAL A 42 0.84 -3.82 -1.46
N GLY A 43 1.99 -3.90 -0.78
CA GLY A 43 2.55 -2.83 0.04
C GLY A 43 2.96 -1.63 -0.81
N CYS A 44 3.86 -1.87 -1.78
CA CYS A 44 4.31 -0.84 -2.73
C CYS A 44 3.15 -0.16 -3.46
N LEU A 45 2.10 -0.92 -3.81
CA LEU A 45 0.88 -0.36 -4.41
C LEU A 45 0.19 0.60 -3.44
N GLY A 46 0.06 0.22 -2.17
CA GLY A 46 -0.56 1.06 -1.13
C GLY A 46 0.16 2.40 -0.97
N GLU A 47 1.49 2.37 -0.85
CA GLU A 47 2.36 3.55 -0.73
C GLU A 47 2.26 4.45 -1.97
N TYR A 48 2.39 3.86 -3.16
CA TYR A 48 2.27 4.61 -4.43
C TYR A 48 0.90 5.27 -4.58
N MET A 49 -0.17 4.59 -4.18
CA MET A 49 -1.51 5.17 -4.22
C MET A 49 -1.68 6.31 -3.21
N CYS A 50 -1.10 6.21 -1.99
CA CYS A 50 -1.07 7.34 -1.05
C CYS A 50 -0.34 8.55 -1.66
N TYR A 51 0.82 8.34 -2.27
CA TYR A 51 1.54 9.40 -2.97
C TYR A 51 0.69 10.04 -4.08
N LYS A 52 0.03 9.24 -4.92
CA LYS A 52 -0.82 9.76 -6.01
C LYS A 52 -1.91 10.72 -5.54
N TYR A 53 -2.52 10.46 -4.39
CA TYR A 53 -3.53 11.37 -3.82
C TYR A 53 -2.94 12.70 -3.37
N LEU A 54 -1.64 12.76 -3.08
CA LEU A 54 -0.97 13.93 -2.51
C LEU A 54 0.08 14.55 -3.45
N ALA A 55 0.34 13.96 -4.61
CA ALA A 55 1.45 14.38 -5.49
C ALA A 55 1.39 15.87 -5.89
N ASP A 56 0.19 16.44 -6.00
CA ASP A 56 0.02 17.86 -6.34
C ASP A 56 0.60 18.82 -5.30
N TYR A 57 0.81 18.38 -4.07
CA TYR A 57 1.49 19.19 -3.06
C TYR A 57 2.95 19.51 -3.42
N GLU A 58 3.59 18.74 -4.30
CA GLU A 58 4.90 19.06 -4.85
C GLU A 58 4.90 20.41 -5.57
N ASN A 59 3.79 20.78 -6.21
CA ASN A 59 3.63 22.07 -6.89
C ASN A 59 3.62 23.26 -5.92
N THR A 60 3.37 23.00 -4.63
CA THR A 60 3.35 24.01 -3.57
C THR A 60 4.57 23.89 -2.64
N GLY A 61 5.59 23.14 -3.06
CA GLY A 61 6.87 23.04 -2.36
C GLY A 61 6.98 21.90 -1.36
N ALA A 62 6.00 20.98 -1.27
CA ALA A 62 6.15 19.79 -0.47
C ALA A 62 7.17 18.81 -1.08
N ARG A 63 7.84 18.03 -0.22
CA ARG A 63 8.79 16.99 -0.62
C ARG A 63 8.32 15.64 -0.10
N PHE A 64 8.58 14.58 -0.87
CA PHE A 64 8.18 13.22 -0.51
C PHE A 64 9.39 12.30 -0.38
N LEU A 65 9.36 11.45 0.64
CA LEU A 65 10.26 10.33 0.85
C LEU A 65 9.43 9.05 1.08
N PHE A 66 9.98 7.91 0.70
CA PHE A 66 9.31 6.61 0.78
C PHE A 66 10.26 5.58 1.35
N ASN A 67 9.73 4.62 2.10
CA ASN A 67 10.50 3.55 2.73
C ASN A 67 11.71 4.12 3.49
N VAL A 68 11.43 5.04 4.45
CA VAL A 68 12.47 5.76 5.19
C VAL A 68 12.89 4.94 6.41
N TYR A 69 14.06 4.32 6.38
CA TYR A 69 14.60 3.44 7.42
C TYR A 69 15.30 4.25 8.53
N ILE A 70 14.53 4.79 9.44
CA ILE A 70 15.06 5.60 10.55
C ILE A 70 15.78 4.71 11.57
N PRO A 71 16.99 5.07 12.02
CA PRO A 71 17.70 4.35 13.09
C PRO A 71 16.90 4.27 14.39
N ARG A 72 16.81 3.06 14.95
CA ARG A 72 16.10 2.75 16.19
C ARG A 72 16.96 1.84 17.07
N ASN A 73 17.78 2.42 17.98
CA ASN A 73 18.79 1.69 18.74
C ASN A 73 19.68 0.88 17.76
N ASP A 74 19.81 -0.44 17.97
CA ASP A 74 20.59 -1.34 17.09
C ASP A 74 19.81 -1.81 15.86
N THR A 75 18.67 -1.18 15.52
CA THR A 75 17.74 -1.60 14.49
C THR A 75 17.23 -0.41 13.68
N THR A 76 16.22 -0.63 12.84
CA THR A 76 15.53 0.44 12.13
C THR A 76 14.03 0.41 12.36
N THR A 77 13.37 1.52 12.07
CA THR A 77 11.93 1.61 11.88
C THR A 77 11.66 2.22 10.51
N GLU A 78 10.75 1.65 9.74
CA GLU A 78 10.47 2.06 8.37
C GLU A 78 9.20 2.91 8.33
N ILE A 79 9.30 4.09 7.70
CA ILE A 79 8.15 4.96 7.41
C ILE A 79 7.77 4.70 5.95
N ASP A 80 6.52 4.30 5.70
CA ASP A 80 6.03 3.97 4.37
C ASP A 80 6.07 5.19 3.43
N VAL A 81 5.40 6.27 3.83
CA VAL A 81 5.34 7.53 3.08
C VAL A 81 5.49 8.72 4.03
N LEU A 82 6.44 9.58 3.74
CA LEU A 82 6.68 10.83 4.46
C LEU A 82 6.50 12.01 3.50
N MET A 83 5.53 12.89 3.78
CA MET A 83 5.40 14.18 3.13
C MET A 83 5.93 15.29 4.05
N ILE A 84 6.91 16.05 3.59
CA ILE A 84 7.50 17.20 4.26
C ILE A 84 6.83 18.45 3.68
N HIS A 85 6.09 19.17 4.50
CA HIS A 85 5.25 20.29 4.08
C HIS A 85 5.44 21.48 5.02
N HIS A 86 5.09 22.69 4.60
CA HIS A 86 5.26 23.89 5.42
C HIS A 86 4.48 23.84 6.76
N THR A 87 3.48 22.99 6.91
CA THR A 87 2.72 22.79 8.16
C THR A 87 3.25 21.65 9.04
N GLY A 88 4.35 20.98 8.63
CA GLY A 88 4.98 19.89 9.35
C GLY A 88 5.19 18.63 8.53
N LEU A 89 5.47 17.54 9.20
CA LEU A 89 5.75 16.24 8.62
C LEU A 89 4.52 15.34 8.69
N TYR A 90 4.02 14.89 7.55
CA TYR A 90 2.90 13.97 7.45
C TYR A 90 3.45 12.55 7.33
N VAL A 91 3.33 11.78 8.41
CA VAL A 91 3.83 10.41 8.50
C VAL A 91 2.67 9.46 8.23
N LEU A 92 2.68 8.85 7.04
CA LEU A 92 1.61 7.99 6.59
C LEU A 92 2.01 6.52 6.75
N GLU A 93 1.20 5.77 7.48
CA GLU A 93 1.26 4.31 7.58
C GLU A 93 0.21 3.71 6.66
N SER A 94 0.64 3.03 5.60
CA SER A 94 -0.22 2.50 4.55
C SER A 94 -0.63 1.06 4.83
N LYS A 95 -1.94 0.80 4.91
CA LYS A 95 -2.52 -0.54 5.10
C LYS A 95 -3.39 -0.92 3.91
N ASN A 96 -2.80 -1.61 2.94
CA ASN A 96 -3.50 -2.01 1.72
C ASN A 96 -4.32 -3.30 1.95
N TYR A 97 -5.19 -3.30 2.95
CA TYR A 97 -6.03 -4.41 3.38
C TYR A 97 -7.39 -4.42 2.68
N ASP A 98 -8.08 -5.54 2.78
CA ASP A 98 -9.47 -5.77 2.36
C ASP A 98 -10.31 -6.25 3.55
N GLY A 99 -11.62 -6.48 3.33
CA GLY A 99 -12.55 -6.95 4.35
C GLY A 99 -12.91 -5.90 5.40
N TRP A 100 -13.15 -6.34 6.64
CA TRP A 100 -13.57 -5.48 7.74
C TRP A 100 -12.45 -5.30 8.75
N ILE A 101 -12.23 -4.05 9.17
CA ILE A 101 -11.21 -3.69 10.16
C ILE A 101 -11.88 -3.28 11.46
N PHE A 102 -11.34 -3.80 12.56
CA PHE A 102 -11.77 -3.52 13.93
C PHE A 102 -10.56 -3.16 14.76
N GLY A 103 -10.66 -2.11 15.57
CA GLY A 103 -9.55 -1.71 16.44
C GLY A 103 -9.86 -0.52 17.34
N THR A 104 -8.98 -0.30 18.30
CA THR A 104 -8.99 0.89 19.18
C THR A 104 -7.58 1.47 19.26
N ASP A 105 -7.45 2.73 19.63
CA ASP A 105 -6.15 3.37 19.84
C ASP A 105 -5.33 2.73 20.98
N THR A 106 -5.99 2.05 21.92
CA THR A 106 -5.35 1.44 23.10
C THR A 106 -4.99 -0.02 22.94
N ASN A 107 -5.65 -0.77 22.04
CA ASN A 107 -5.39 -2.19 21.85
C ASN A 107 -4.10 -2.41 21.07
N THR A 108 -3.22 -3.28 21.57
CA THR A 108 -1.96 -3.64 20.89
C THR A 108 -2.19 -4.27 19.53
N ASN A 109 -3.26 -5.03 19.36
CA ASN A 109 -3.58 -5.72 18.12
C ASN A 109 -4.97 -5.31 17.62
N TRP A 110 -5.06 -5.07 16.32
CA TRP A 110 -6.30 -4.89 15.58
C TRP A 110 -6.70 -6.19 14.88
N THR A 111 -7.92 -6.24 14.37
CA THR A 111 -8.45 -7.41 13.68
C THR A 111 -8.91 -7.07 12.27
N GLN A 112 -8.42 -7.83 11.30
CA GLN A 112 -8.97 -7.92 9.95
C GLN A 112 -9.91 -9.12 9.89
N SER A 113 -11.13 -8.94 9.39
CA SER A 113 -12.10 -10.02 9.13
C SER A 113 -12.38 -10.12 7.65
N LEU A 114 -12.03 -11.26 7.06
CA LEU A 114 -12.19 -11.55 5.65
C LEU A 114 -13.41 -12.45 5.47
N PRO A 115 -14.46 -12.02 4.74
CA PRO A 115 -15.61 -12.86 4.44
C PRO A 115 -15.20 -14.11 3.67
N GLN A 116 -15.70 -15.28 4.08
CA GLN A 116 -15.48 -16.55 3.39
C GLN A 116 -16.78 -17.37 3.40
N GLY A 117 -17.61 -17.19 2.38
CA GLY A 117 -18.95 -17.80 2.34
C GLY A 117 -19.80 -17.34 3.52
N HIS A 118 -20.28 -18.31 4.33
CA HIS A 118 -21.10 -18.03 5.53
C HIS A 118 -20.26 -17.77 6.80
N THR A 119 -18.93 -17.81 6.70
CA THR A 119 -18.00 -17.59 7.81
C THR A 119 -17.06 -16.43 7.53
N SER A 120 -16.15 -16.14 8.44
CA SER A 120 -15.09 -15.15 8.22
C SER A 120 -13.78 -15.62 8.82
N ILE A 121 -12.69 -15.38 8.11
CA ILE A 121 -11.34 -15.56 8.64
C ILE A 121 -10.93 -14.29 9.34
N LYS A 122 -10.57 -14.40 10.63
CA LYS A 122 -10.06 -13.29 11.43
C LYS A 122 -8.54 -13.37 11.52
N LYS A 123 -7.86 -12.29 11.14
CA LYS A 123 -6.40 -12.13 11.27
C LYS A 123 -6.12 -10.95 12.20
N LYS A 124 -5.23 -11.16 13.17
CA LYS A 124 -4.74 -10.07 14.02
C LYS A 124 -3.52 -9.42 13.38
N PHE A 125 -3.36 -8.12 13.55
CA PHE A 125 -2.18 -7.36 13.16
C PHE A 125 -1.89 -6.28 14.18
N TYR A 126 -0.63 -5.85 14.25
CA TYR A 126 -0.20 -4.83 15.20
C TYR A 126 -0.94 -3.52 14.95
N ASN A 127 -1.27 -2.80 16.02
CA ASN A 127 -1.97 -1.52 15.97
C ASN A 127 -1.18 -0.50 15.14
N PRO A 128 -1.69 -0.06 13.99
CA PRO A 128 -0.96 0.82 13.09
C PRO A 128 -0.78 2.24 13.66
N ILE A 129 -1.62 2.67 14.61
CA ILE A 129 -1.42 3.94 15.32
C ILE A 129 -0.17 3.85 16.19
N MET A 130 -0.01 2.76 16.95
CA MET A 130 1.18 2.53 17.79
C MET A 130 2.44 2.33 16.94
N GLN A 131 2.29 1.68 15.78
CA GLN A 131 3.37 1.53 14.81
C GLN A 131 3.85 2.90 14.35
N ASN A 132 2.95 3.73 13.84
CA ASN A 132 3.27 5.03 13.29
C ASN A 132 3.74 6.03 14.39
N ASN A 133 3.22 5.92 15.62
CA ASN A 133 3.76 6.68 16.76
C ASN A 133 5.22 6.33 17.05
N THR A 134 5.60 5.06 16.86
CA THR A 134 6.99 4.63 16.98
C THR A 134 7.85 5.26 15.88
N HIS A 135 7.38 5.30 14.63
CA HIS A 135 8.06 5.96 13.53
C HIS A 135 8.28 7.44 13.83
N ILE A 136 7.24 8.15 14.25
CA ILE A 136 7.30 9.58 14.62
C ILE A 136 8.28 9.82 15.76
N LYS A 137 8.27 9.00 16.80
CA LYS A 137 9.20 9.11 17.92
C LYS A 137 10.67 9.10 17.48
N TYR A 138 11.02 8.20 16.56
CA TYR A 138 12.40 8.10 16.08
C TYR A 138 12.71 9.12 14.98
N LEU A 139 11.71 9.51 14.18
CA LEU A 139 11.83 10.62 13.23
C LEU A 139 12.16 11.94 13.95
N LYS A 140 11.44 12.28 15.02
CA LYS A 140 11.69 13.48 15.80
C LYS A 140 13.11 13.55 16.38
N LYS A 141 13.72 12.42 16.70
CA LYS A 141 15.14 12.38 17.12
C LYS A 141 16.11 12.79 16.01
N GLN A 142 15.69 12.66 14.75
CA GLN A 142 16.49 13.07 13.60
C GLN A 142 16.29 14.56 13.27
N VAL A 143 15.03 14.99 13.21
CA VAL A 143 14.66 16.31 12.69
C VAL A 143 14.45 17.38 13.79
N GLY A 144 14.40 16.97 15.06
CA GLY A 144 14.13 17.84 16.22
C GLY A 144 12.73 17.64 16.79
N GLU A 145 12.61 17.67 18.11
CA GLU A 145 11.35 17.42 18.85
C GLU A 145 10.29 18.50 18.57
N SER A 146 10.68 19.71 18.22
CA SER A 146 9.79 20.84 17.96
C SER A 146 9.10 20.77 16.60
N VAL A 147 9.58 19.93 15.66
CA VAL A 147 8.97 19.81 14.34
C VAL A 147 7.64 19.08 14.46
N PRO A 148 6.51 19.70 14.04
CA PRO A 148 5.21 19.05 14.08
C PRO A 148 5.19 17.82 13.20
N CYS A 149 4.69 16.69 13.75
CA CYS A 149 4.51 15.45 13.02
C CYS A 149 3.04 15.01 13.11
N HIS A 150 2.46 14.69 11.98
CA HIS A 150 1.07 14.27 11.86
C HIS A 150 0.98 12.76 11.60
N ASN A 151 0.36 12.04 12.54
CA ASN A 151 0.15 10.60 12.44
C ASN A 151 -1.10 10.30 11.59
N ILE A 152 -0.91 9.69 10.41
CA ILE A 152 -2.02 9.32 9.52
C ILE A 152 -1.91 7.84 9.14
N VAL A 153 -2.88 7.04 9.56
CA VAL A 153 -3.03 5.64 9.15
C VAL A 153 -4.02 5.58 7.99
N VAL A 154 -3.56 5.07 6.86
CA VAL A 154 -4.31 5.08 5.60
C VAL A 154 -4.65 3.66 5.18
N PHE A 155 -5.92 3.29 5.26
CA PHE A 155 -6.42 2.02 4.77
C PHE A 155 -6.88 2.12 3.32
N SER A 156 -6.73 1.03 2.55
CA SER A 156 -7.25 0.96 1.19
C SER A 156 -8.78 1.04 1.17
N GLU A 157 -9.33 1.44 0.05
CA GLU A 157 -10.79 1.48 -0.20
C GLU A 157 -11.42 0.09 -0.23
N ARG A 158 -10.60 -0.97 -0.33
CA ARG A 158 -11.04 -2.37 -0.33
C ARG A 158 -11.55 -2.86 1.01
N CYS A 159 -11.15 -2.21 2.10
CA CYS A 159 -11.64 -2.54 3.43
C CYS A 159 -12.70 -1.58 3.91
N THR A 160 -13.51 -2.03 4.88
CA THR A 160 -14.42 -1.20 5.64
C THR A 160 -13.88 -1.02 7.05
N LEU A 161 -13.72 0.21 7.49
CA LEU A 161 -13.42 0.55 8.88
C LEU A 161 -14.68 0.34 9.72
N LYS A 162 -14.96 -0.93 10.10
CA LYS A 162 -16.26 -1.36 10.63
C LYS A 162 -16.49 -0.88 12.06
N SER A 163 -15.45 -0.92 12.89
CA SER A 163 -15.48 -0.43 14.27
C SER A 163 -14.07 0.00 14.67
N ILE A 164 -13.85 1.29 14.55
CA ILE A 164 -12.59 1.94 14.96
C ILE A 164 -12.96 2.95 16.04
N THR A 165 -12.41 2.76 17.24
CA THR A 165 -12.60 3.67 18.36
C THR A 165 -11.27 4.35 18.68
N ILE A 166 -11.26 5.68 18.56
CA ILE A 166 -10.10 6.52 18.83
C ILE A 166 -10.54 7.58 19.82
N LYS A 167 -9.74 7.84 20.83
CA LYS A 167 -10.01 8.91 21.81
C LYS A 167 -10.08 10.26 21.11
N PRO A 168 -10.95 11.19 21.53
CA PRO A 168 -11.09 12.50 20.90
C PRO A 168 -9.80 13.35 20.91
N ASP A 169 -8.94 13.15 21.91
CA ASP A 169 -7.67 13.84 22.13
C ASP A 169 -6.48 13.14 21.45
N ALA A 170 -6.70 12.00 20.77
CA ALA A 170 -5.62 11.30 20.09
C ALA A 170 -5.12 12.10 18.87
N GLU A 171 -3.82 12.37 18.84
CA GLU A 171 -3.17 13.09 17.73
C GLU A 171 -2.91 12.16 16.53
N CYS A 172 -3.94 11.47 16.07
CA CYS A 172 -3.85 10.60 14.89
C CYS A 172 -5.13 10.63 14.07
N LYS A 173 -4.99 10.31 12.79
CA LYS A 173 -6.11 10.09 11.88
C LYS A 173 -6.06 8.66 11.35
N VAL A 174 -7.20 7.98 11.38
CA VAL A 174 -7.36 6.66 10.75
C VAL A 174 -8.45 6.78 9.70
N ILE A 175 -8.08 6.67 8.45
CA ILE A 175 -8.94 6.99 7.32
C ILE A 175 -8.85 5.94 6.22
N GLN A 176 -9.85 5.91 5.35
CA GLN A 176 -9.71 5.28 4.04
C GLN A 176 -8.99 6.23 3.07
N ARG A 177 -8.26 5.68 2.12
CA ARG A 177 -7.40 6.43 1.21
C ARG A 177 -8.15 7.46 0.35
N ASN A 178 -9.41 7.19 -0.01
CA ASN A 178 -10.26 8.17 -0.70
C ASN A 178 -10.49 9.47 0.08
N ASN A 179 -10.35 9.44 1.41
CA ASN A 179 -10.45 10.62 2.26
C ASN A 179 -9.08 11.30 2.52
N LEU A 180 -7.99 10.71 2.02
CA LEU A 180 -6.63 11.18 2.34
C LEU A 180 -6.41 12.62 1.88
N ARG A 181 -6.81 12.97 0.65
CA ARG A 181 -6.65 14.32 0.12
C ARG A 181 -7.37 15.34 0.98
N GLN A 182 -8.65 15.13 1.26
CA GLN A 182 -9.45 16.04 2.09
C GLN A 182 -8.84 16.19 3.49
N THR A 183 -8.45 15.07 4.12
CA THR A 183 -7.85 15.11 5.46
C THR A 183 -6.57 15.94 5.49
N VAL A 184 -5.72 15.80 4.47
CA VAL A 184 -4.48 16.57 4.39
C VAL A 184 -4.76 18.04 4.05
N ASP A 185 -5.71 18.34 3.17
CA ASP A 185 -6.11 19.72 2.84
C ASP A 185 -6.56 20.49 4.09
N GLU A 186 -7.37 19.86 4.98
CA GLU A 186 -7.81 20.46 6.25
C GLU A 186 -6.64 20.74 7.21
N MET A 187 -5.64 19.86 7.24
CA MET A 187 -4.45 20.01 8.08
C MET A 187 -3.46 21.01 7.49
N ALA A 188 -3.33 21.04 6.17
CA ALA A 188 -2.43 21.91 5.42
C ALA A 188 -2.91 23.37 5.34
N ALA A 189 -4.17 23.62 5.66
CA ALA A 189 -4.72 25.00 5.78
C ALA A 189 -4.21 25.77 7.01
N ARG A 190 -3.46 25.12 7.91
CA ARG A 190 -2.87 25.75 9.11
C ARG A 190 -1.72 26.70 8.71
N PRO A 191 -1.39 27.66 9.60
CA PRO A 191 -0.25 28.52 9.37
C PRO A 191 1.06 27.74 9.15
N PRO A 192 1.97 28.23 8.30
CA PRO A 192 3.25 27.57 8.06
C PRO A 192 4.13 27.60 9.32
N VAL A 193 4.82 26.51 9.57
CA VAL A 193 5.78 26.33 10.68
C VAL A 193 7.18 25.96 10.17
N LEU A 194 7.31 25.60 8.91
CA LEU A 194 8.58 25.32 8.23
C LEU A 194 8.74 26.25 7.02
N SER A 195 9.93 26.85 6.88
CA SER A 195 10.31 27.58 5.67
C SER A 195 10.65 26.62 4.53
N PRO A 196 10.68 27.09 3.25
CA PRO A 196 11.15 26.27 2.13
C PRO A 196 12.55 25.69 2.33
N GLU A 197 13.46 26.48 2.93
CA GLU A 197 14.83 26.05 3.23
C GLU A 197 14.87 24.94 4.29
N GLN A 198 13.98 25.01 5.29
CA GLN A 198 13.85 23.97 6.32
C GLN A 198 13.26 22.69 5.72
N ILE A 199 12.27 22.78 4.82
CA ILE A 199 11.72 21.64 4.10
C ILE A 199 12.84 20.93 3.32
N GLU A 200 13.66 21.70 2.57
CA GLU A 200 14.75 21.13 1.78
C GLU A 200 15.85 20.54 2.67
N ALA A 201 16.20 21.22 3.78
CA ALA A 201 17.17 20.71 4.75
C ALA A 201 16.73 19.36 5.36
N ILE A 202 15.47 19.27 5.80
CA ILE A 202 14.90 18.02 6.32
C ILE A 202 14.88 16.92 5.26
N PHE A 203 14.49 17.25 4.03
CA PHE A 203 14.51 16.30 2.91
C PHE A 203 15.93 15.75 2.69
N ASN A 204 16.94 16.63 2.58
CA ASN A 204 18.32 16.22 2.35
C ASN A 204 18.90 15.42 3.50
N GLN A 205 18.53 15.73 4.73
CA GLN A 205 18.93 14.99 5.93
C GLN A 205 18.36 13.57 5.94
N LEU A 206 17.09 13.41 5.54
CA LEU A 206 16.38 12.12 5.61
C LEU A 206 16.55 11.27 4.35
N TYR A 207 16.88 11.87 3.21
CA TYR A 207 17.01 11.16 1.94
C TYR A 207 17.96 9.94 1.99
N PRO A 208 19.14 9.99 2.65
CA PRO A 208 20.01 8.83 2.76
C PRO A 208 19.34 7.61 3.42
N TYR A 209 18.38 7.81 4.31
CA TYR A 209 17.63 6.72 4.94
C TYR A 209 16.66 6.00 3.99
N THR A 210 16.42 6.53 2.80
CA THR A 210 15.66 5.83 1.74
C THR A 210 16.57 4.94 0.88
N GLN A 211 17.89 5.18 0.92
CA GLN A 211 18.90 4.53 0.07
C GLN A 211 19.71 3.47 0.84
N VAL A 212 19.05 2.79 1.79
CA VAL A 212 19.72 1.74 2.58
C VAL A 212 19.97 0.47 1.74
N THR A 213 20.95 -0.32 2.15
CA THR A 213 21.30 -1.56 1.46
C THR A 213 20.24 -2.66 1.66
N GLU A 214 20.27 -3.68 0.82
CA GLU A 214 19.34 -4.81 0.94
C GLU A 214 19.52 -5.57 2.25
N GLU A 215 20.74 -5.60 2.82
CA GLU A 215 21.00 -6.21 4.13
C GLU A 215 20.23 -5.50 5.24
N VAL A 216 20.16 -4.17 5.22
CA VAL A 216 19.39 -3.38 6.20
C VAL A 216 17.90 -3.67 6.06
N LYS A 217 17.38 -3.74 4.84
CA LYS A 217 15.96 -4.08 4.59
C LYS A 217 15.64 -5.49 5.06
N GLN A 218 16.50 -6.47 4.76
CA GLN A 218 16.32 -7.85 5.20
C GLN A 218 16.40 -7.99 6.72
N ALA A 219 17.33 -7.30 7.38
CA ALA A 219 17.42 -7.27 8.83
C ALA A 219 16.15 -6.68 9.46
N HIS A 220 15.60 -5.62 8.87
CA HIS A 220 14.32 -5.04 9.29
C HIS A 220 13.16 -6.03 9.18
N ILE A 221 13.01 -6.70 8.04
CA ILE A 221 11.98 -7.73 7.80
C ILE A 221 12.12 -8.89 8.80
N GLN A 222 13.34 -9.38 9.05
CA GLN A 222 13.58 -10.44 10.02
C GLN A 222 13.16 -10.06 11.43
N GLN A 223 13.40 -8.82 11.86
CA GLN A 223 12.96 -8.33 13.17
C GLN A 223 11.43 -8.26 13.29
N ILE A 224 10.75 -7.79 12.22
CA ILE A 224 9.29 -7.81 12.17
C ILE A 224 8.80 -9.25 12.37
N ASN A 225 9.32 -10.19 11.59
CA ASN A 225 8.93 -11.60 11.65
C ASN A 225 9.21 -12.23 13.04
N GLN A 226 10.34 -11.92 13.67
CA GLN A 226 10.65 -12.40 15.03
C GLN A 226 9.66 -11.88 16.07
N ARG A 227 9.25 -10.59 15.98
CA ARG A 227 8.23 -10.04 16.89
C ARG A 227 6.86 -10.68 16.70
N TYR A 228 6.49 -11.00 15.46
CA TYR A 228 5.23 -11.71 15.16
C TYR A 228 5.26 -13.16 15.66
N ASN A 229 6.38 -13.87 15.49
CA ASN A 229 6.51 -15.27 15.89
C ASN A 229 6.68 -15.46 17.42
N SER A 230 7.15 -14.46 18.15
CA SER A 230 7.27 -14.49 19.61
C SER A 230 5.97 -14.19 20.36
N GLN A 231 4.88 -13.83 19.66
CA GLN A 231 3.55 -13.67 20.24
C GLN A 231 2.68 -14.91 19.95
N PRO A 232 2.26 -15.70 20.95
CA PRO A 232 1.69 -17.04 20.78
C PRO A 232 0.29 -17.12 20.16
N ASN A 233 -0.16 -16.14 19.38
CA ASN A 233 -1.46 -16.15 18.66
C ASN A 233 -1.55 -15.25 17.43
N MET A 234 -0.44 -14.96 16.75
CA MET A 234 -0.47 -14.23 15.50
C MET A 234 -0.04 -15.14 14.35
N ALA A 235 -1.00 -15.66 13.59
CA ALA A 235 -0.69 -16.29 12.31
C ALA A 235 -0.02 -15.24 11.41
N ALA A 236 1.28 -15.39 11.20
CA ALA A 236 2.05 -14.59 10.28
C ALA A 236 1.48 -14.79 8.88
N VAL A 237 1.17 -13.67 8.20
CA VAL A 237 1.08 -13.68 6.75
C VAL A 237 2.52 -13.58 6.26
N PRO A 238 3.10 -14.64 5.64
CA PRO A 238 4.43 -14.54 5.06
C PRO A 238 4.38 -13.52 3.91
N VAL A 239 5.15 -12.45 4.00
CA VAL A 239 5.58 -11.72 2.82
C VAL A 239 6.61 -12.63 2.15
N GLN A 240 6.15 -13.47 1.21
CA GLN A 240 7.07 -14.26 0.41
C GLN A 240 7.67 -13.36 -0.69
N PRO A 241 8.99 -13.27 -0.78
CA PRO A 241 9.63 -12.83 -2.01
C PRO A 241 9.38 -13.92 -3.07
N VAL A 242 8.73 -13.57 -4.17
CA VAL A 242 8.60 -14.45 -5.33
C VAL A 242 9.99 -14.60 -5.95
N VAL A 243 10.74 -15.62 -5.53
CA VAL A 243 11.91 -16.09 -6.27
C VAL A 243 11.42 -17.18 -7.21
N SER A 244 11.46 -16.85 -8.51
CA SER A 244 11.30 -17.79 -9.61
C SER A 244 12.43 -18.80 -9.56
N SER A 245 12.14 -20.07 -9.27
CA SER A 245 12.94 -21.18 -9.76
C SER A 245 12.10 -22.44 -9.89
N ALA A 246 12.09 -22.96 -11.11
CA ALA A 246 11.47 -24.22 -11.49
C ALA A 246 12.21 -25.41 -10.85
N LYS A 247 11.47 -26.41 -10.42
CA LYS A 247 11.55 -27.85 -10.61
C LYS A 247 11.23 -28.71 -9.38
N THR A 248 10.41 -29.69 -9.66
CA THR A 248 10.19 -31.03 -9.08
C THR A 248 9.36 -31.15 -7.82
N ALA A 249 8.17 -31.78 -8.07
CA ALA A 249 7.31 -32.40 -7.07
C ALA A 249 7.95 -33.66 -6.44
N PRO A 250 7.50 -34.03 -5.24
CA PRO A 250 6.85 -35.33 -5.14
C PRO A 250 5.47 -35.29 -4.44
N SER A 251 4.65 -36.23 -4.85
CA SER A 251 3.31 -36.53 -4.46
C SER A 251 3.17 -36.95 -2.99
N VAL A 252 2.14 -36.46 -2.27
CA VAL A 252 1.43 -37.25 -1.26
C VAL A 252 -0.04 -36.80 -1.22
N ASN A 253 -0.92 -37.77 -1.35
CA ASN A 253 -2.38 -37.69 -1.35
C ASN A 253 -2.94 -37.15 -0.02
N ALA A 254 -3.85 -36.19 -0.09
CA ALA A 254 -5.00 -36.09 0.81
C ALA A 254 -6.15 -35.43 0.02
N ALA A 255 -7.22 -36.18 -0.16
CA ALA A 255 -8.42 -35.78 -0.88
C ALA A 255 -9.12 -34.63 -0.16
N VAL A 256 -9.16 -33.47 -0.79
CA VAL A 256 -10.10 -32.39 -0.50
C VAL A 256 -10.97 -32.26 -1.76
N GLU A 257 -12.26 -32.48 -1.62
CA GLU A 257 -13.25 -32.30 -2.71
C GLU A 257 -13.14 -30.89 -3.27
N ASN A 258 -12.48 -30.78 -4.42
CA ASN A 258 -12.46 -29.57 -5.24
C ASN A 258 -13.77 -29.50 -6.03
N LYS A 259 -14.72 -28.67 -5.58
CA LYS A 259 -15.75 -28.16 -6.48
C LYS A 259 -15.04 -27.32 -7.54
N PRO A 260 -15.24 -27.58 -8.85
CA PRO A 260 -14.56 -26.81 -9.90
C PRO A 260 -14.96 -25.33 -9.79
N LEU A 261 -13.96 -24.45 -9.82
CA LEU A 261 -14.18 -23.00 -9.92
C LEU A 261 -15.03 -22.71 -11.15
N ALA A 262 -16.05 -21.87 -10.99
CA ALA A 262 -16.98 -21.53 -12.08
C ALA A 262 -16.31 -20.71 -13.22
N PHE A 263 -15.05 -20.30 -13.04
CA PHE A 263 -14.28 -19.51 -14.01
C PHE A 263 -12.76 -19.74 -13.82
N VAL A 264 -12.01 -19.40 -14.89
CA VAL A 264 -10.55 -19.30 -14.88
C VAL A 264 -10.18 -17.82 -14.92
N GLU A 265 -9.18 -17.39 -14.12
CA GLU A 265 -8.68 -16.03 -14.08
C GLU A 265 -7.32 -15.90 -14.77
N GLU A 266 -7.16 -14.86 -15.59
CA GLU A 266 -5.89 -14.44 -16.18
C GLU A 266 -5.60 -13.00 -15.75
N ALA A 267 -4.36 -12.73 -15.37
CA ALA A 267 -3.92 -11.38 -15.04
C ALA A 267 -3.96 -10.48 -16.28
N THR A 268 -4.34 -9.21 -16.10
CA THR A 268 -4.30 -8.20 -17.15
C THR A 268 -3.35 -7.05 -16.78
N ASP A 269 -2.94 -6.27 -17.77
CA ASP A 269 -1.99 -5.15 -17.58
C ASP A 269 -2.67 -3.82 -17.22
N PHE A 270 -3.96 -3.81 -16.92
CA PHE A 270 -4.66 -2.57 -16.60
C PHE A 270 -5.39 -2.59 -15.25
N PHE A 271 -5.61 -1.38 -14.73
CA PHE A 271 -6.24 -1.16 -13.44
C PHE A 271 -7.70 -0.75 -13.61
N CYS A 272 -8.49 -1.10 -12.62
CA CYS A 272 -9.88 -0.69 -12.51
C CYS A 272 -9.98 0.84 -12.48
N PRO A 273 -10.78 1.45 -13.39
CA PRO A 273 -10.94 2.91 -13.42
C PRO A 273 -11.66 3.43 -12.17
N ASP A 274 -12.47 2.58 -11.51
CA ASP A 274 -13.30 3.00 -10.38
C ASP A 274 -12.52 2.97 -9.05
N CYS A 275 -11.60 2.00 -8.85
CA CYS A 275 -10.94 1.83 -7.55
C CYS A 275 -9.42 1.64 -7.63
N GLY A 276 -8.83 1.68 -8.83
CA GLY A 276 -7.39 1.54 -9.04
C GLY A 276 -6.81 0.14 -8.77
N ALA A 277 -7.62 -0.86 -8.43
CA ALA A 277 -7.15 -2.23 -8.23
C ALA A 277 -6.88 -2.93 -9.56
N ALA A 278 -6.12 -4.03 -9.54
CA ALA A 278 -5.88 -4.83 -10.73
C ALA A 278 -7.21 -5.35 -11.32
N VAL A 279 -7.26 -5.44 -12.64
CA VAL A 279 -8.35 -6.08 -13.37
C VAL A 279 -7.86 -7.44 -13.86
N VAL A 280 -8.70 -8.46 -13.72
CA VAL A 280 -8.44 -9.81 -14.21
C VAL A 280 -9.44 -10.16 -15.29
N LEU A 281 -9.03 -10.97 -16.25
CA LEU A 281 -9.93 -11.56 -17.25
C LEU A 281 -10.48 -12.87 -16.68
N ARG A 282 -11.79 -12.95 -16.48
CA ARG A 282 -12.50 -14.15 -16.05
C ARG A 282 -13.14 -14.84 -17.23
N SER A 283 -12.75 -16.08 -17.51
CA SER A 283 -13.37 -16.95 -18.49
C SER A 283 -14.31 -17.90 -17.76
N TYR A 284 -15.61 -17.69 -17.89
CA TYR A 284 -16.62 -18.45 -17.14
C TYR A 284 -16.93 -19.77 -17.84
N GLN A 285 -16.76 -20.87 -17.11
CA GLN A 285 -17.03 -22.24 -17.59
C GLN A 285 -18.43 -22.73 -17.23
N SER A 286 -19.08 -22.11 -16.25
CA SER A 286 -20.41 -22.47 -15.77
C SER A 286 -21.16 -21.29 -15.17
N GLY A 287 -22.47 -21.44 -14.93
CA GLY A 287 -23.32 -20.40 -14.34
C GLY A 287 -23.92 -19.45 -15.39
N GLN A 288 -24.50 -18.33 -14.95
CA GLN A 288 -25.18 -17.35 -15.81
C GLN A 288 -24.27 -16.69 -16.86
N ASN A 289 -22.98 -16.68 -16.63
CA ASN A 289 -21.98 -16.11 -17.53
C ASN A 289 -21.18 -17.17 -18.31
N ALA A 290 -21.62 -18.43 -18.33
CA ALA A 290 -20.92 -19.50 -19.04
C ALA A 290 -20.62 -19.13 -20.49
N GLY A 291 -19.38 -19.35 -20.94
CA GLY A 291 -18.89 -19.00 -22.27
C GLY A 291 -18.46 -17.53 -22.45
N LYS A 292 -18.66 -16.67 -21.44
CA LYS A 292 -18.23 -15.27 -21.52
C LYS A 292 -16.84 -15.06 -20.95
N GLN A 293 -16.16 -14.07 -21.52
CA GLN A 293 -14.92 -13.50 -20.98
C GLN A 293 -15.19 -12.08 -20.49
N LEU A 294 -15.00 -11.86 -19.19
CA LEU A 294 -15.28 -10.58 -18.56
C LEU A 294 -14.01 -10.03 -17.89
N TYR A 295 -13.70 -8.77 -18.13
CA TYR A 295 -12.75 -8.02 -17.34
C TYR A 295 -13.39 -7.64 -16.02
N CYS A 296 -12.89 -8.18 -14.93
CA CYS A 296 -13.44 -7.95 -13.58
C CYS A 296 -12.37 -7.32 -12.70
N CYS A 297 -12.75 -6.28 -11.97
CA CYS A 297 -11.92 -5.81 -10.86
C CYS A 297 -11.72 -6.94 -9.85
N ILE A 298 -10.49 -7.13 -9.34
CA ILE A 298 -10.21 -8.12 -8.28
C ILE A 298 -11.02 -7.84 -7.00
N ASN A 299 -11.49 -6.61 -6.84
CA ASN A 299 -12.35 -6.21 -5.73
C ASN A 299 -13.86 -6.47 -5.98
N ASN A 300 -14.24 -7.05 -7.08
CA ASN A 300 -15.62 -7.45 -7.34
C ASN A 300 -16.04 -8.56 -6.32
N PRO A 301 -17.20 -8.45 -5.67
CA PRO A 301 -18.32 -7.53 -5.98
C PRO A 301 -18.25 -6.13 -5.35
N ASN A 302 -17.29 -5.82 -4.50
CA ASN A 302 -17.27 -4.55 -3.76
C ASN A 302 -17.04 -3.31 -4.65
N CYS A 303 -16.28 -3.45 -5.75
CA CYS A 303 -16.03 -2.37 -6.70
C CYS A 303 -17.10 -2.30 -7.81
N GLY A 304 -17.70 -3.43 -8.15
CA GLY A 304 -18.73 -3.51 -9.21
C GLY A 304 -18.22 -3.40 -10.65
N TYR A 305 -16.95 -3.06 -10.88
CA TYR A 305 -16.42 -2.93 -12.24
C TYR A 305 -16.36 -4.27 -12.95
N ILE A 306 -17.17 -4.39 -14.00
CA ILE A 306 -17.18 -5.53 -14.94
C ILE A 306 -17.33 -4.96 -16.35
N LYS A 307 -16.49 -5.41 -17.28
CA LYS A 307 -16.57 -5.09 -18.71
C LYS A 307 -16.43 -6.35 -19.54
N GLU A 308 -17.32 -6.57 -20.49
CA GLU A 308 -17.22 -7.70 -21.41
C GLU A 308 -16.01 -7.51 -22.35
N LYS A 309 -15.28 -8.59 -22.61
CA LYS A 309 -14.20 -8.61 -23.59
C LYS A 309 -14.85 -8.71 -24.97
N GLU A 310 -14.68 -7.70 -25.78
CA GLU A 310 -15.10 -7.66 -27.18
C GLU A 310 -14.24 -8.56 -28.08
#